data_62ba743ca7c5d9da70e63682115555e9
#
_entry.id   62ba743ca7c5d9da70e63682115555e9
#
_cell.length_a   1.000
_cell.length_b   1.000
_cell.length_c   1.000
_cell.angle_alpha   90.00
_cell.angle_beta   90.00
_cell.angle_gamma   90.00
#
_symmetry.space_group_name_H-M   'P 1'
#
loop_
_entity.id
_entity.type
_entity.pdbx_description
1 polymer ?
#
loop_
_entity_poly.entity_id
_entity_poly.type
_entity_poly.pdbx_seq_one_letter_code
_entity_poly.pdbx_strand_id
1 'polypeptide(L)'
;MPEHIRLCTILACAALTIGCDADSRPDGSARVRTGGALVLAVTGDSPPYTYADADGKPCGMDVDIARAAAAKMGRELEVRVVDPEELIPLAKSGEVDMAASGLSITPGRLCSVDFSIPYTEDGGAFLYRAGERVPTMIVAESIRVATIESMSHDFYLTRHGVDPVRYRSLDEAIKDVETGKVDALYYDKSSLVLAAERSKGRLAVTPLVTRERFGIAVHKGFPELKAALDAAIVERAAKQ
;
A
#
# COMPACT_ATOMS: atom_id res chain seq x y z
N MET A 1 29.46 25.21 59.52
CA MET A 1 29.58 25.40 58.07
C MET A 1 29.96 24.09 57.45
N PRO A 2 29.09 23.43 56.73
CA PRO A 2 29.48 22.89 55.45
C PRO A 2 28.42 23.17 54.39
N GLU A 3 28.92 23.35 53.15
CA GLU A 3 28.21 23.70 51.93
C GLU A 3 27.39 22.52 51.40
N HIS A 4 26.13 22.78 51.03
CA HIS A 4 25.26 21.84 50.32
C HIS A 4 25.44 21.95 48.81
N ILE A 5 26.18 21.03 48.22
CA ILE A 5 26.25 20.86 46.76
C ILE A 5 24.95 20.19 46.31
N ARG A 6 24.11 20.94 45.57
CA ARG A 6 22.93 20.39 44.88
C ARG A 6 23.37 19.72 43.59
N LEU A 7 23.22 18.41 43.57
CA LEU A 7 23.42 17.56 42.39
C LEU A 7 22.26 17.78 41.41
N CYS A 8 22.55 18.38 40.26
CA CYS A 8 21.58 18.58 39.19
C CYS A 8 21.49 17.28 38.39
N THR A 9 20.40 16.54 38.55
CA THR A 9 20.13 15.32 37.81
C THR A 9 19.72 15.68 36.37
N ILE A 10 20.61 15.46 35.43
CA ILE A 10 20.35 15.59 33.98
C ILE A 10 19.47 14.43 33.56
N LEU A 11 18.21 14.73 33.25
CA LEU A 11 17.28 13.76 32.64
C LEU A 11 17.72 13.52 31.20
N ALA A 12 18.34 12.36 30.96
CA ALA A 12 18.67 11.94 29.59
C ALA A 12 17.39 11.58 28.85
N CYS A 13 17.00 12.42 27.89
CA CYS A 13 15.97 12.11 26.91
C CYS A 13 16.50 10.97 26.01
N ALA A 14 16.02 9.77 26.24
CA ALA A 14 16.27 8.65 25.34
C ALA A 14 15.49 8.90 24.04
N ALA A 15 16.19 9.38 23.01
CA ALA A 15 15.67 9.38 21.66
C ALA A 15 15.48 7.92 21.23
N LEU A 16 14.22 7.47 21.07
CA LEU A 16 13.92 6.21 20.38
C LEU A 16 14.33 6.39 18.91
N THR A 17 15.55 6.01 18.60
CA THR A 17 15.96 5.73 17.22
C THR A 17 15.23 4.47 16.80
N ILE A 18 14.27 4.60 15.88
CA ILE A 18 13.76 3.47 15.11
C ILE A 18 14.93 3.02 14.25
N GLY A 19 15.74 2.10 14.81
CA GLY A 19 16.84 1.49 14.09
C GLY A 19 16.25 0.58 13.03
N CYS A 20 16.40 0.93 11.75
CA CYS A 20 16.47 -0.08 10.72
C CYS A 20 17.74 -0.90 11.05
N ASP A 21 17.59 -2.19 11.31
CA ASP A 21 18.72 -3.07 11.49
C ASP A 21 19.68 -2.94 10.29
N ALA A 22 20.82 -2.31 10.52
CA ALA A 22 21.81 -1.98 9.49
C ALA A 22 22.62 -3.20 9.03
N ASP A 23 22.22 -4.42 9.44
CA ASP A 23 23.02 -5.63 9.22
C ASP A 23 22.46 -6.61 8.18
N SER A 24 21.50 -6.17 7.36
CA SER A 24 21.18 -6.84 6.11
C SER A 24 21.75 -6.05 4.93
N ARG A 25 23.10 -6.05 4.80
CA ARG A 25 23.67 -5.85 3.44
C ARG A 25 23.03 -6.93 2.58
N PRO A 26 22.36 -6.59 1.45
CA PRO A 26 21.97 -7.64 0.53
C PRO A 26 23.26 -8.36 0.14
N ASP A 27 23.33 -9.65 0.43
CA ASP A 27 24.36 -10.48 -0.16
C ASP A 27 24.25 -10.25 -1.67
N GLY A 28 25.33 -9.90 -2.33
CA GLY A 28 25.38 -9.32 -3.67
C GLY A 28 24.98 -10.27 -4.79
N SER A 29 23.99 -11.12 -4.59
CA SER A 29 23.48 -12.10 -5.56
C SER A 29 22.05 -11.84 -6.03
N ALA A 30 21.32 -10.84 -5.55
CA ALA A 30 20.09 -10.40 -6.16
C ALA A 30 20.43 -9.83 -7.55
N ARG A 31 20.31 -10.65 -8.58
CA ARG A 31 20.57 -10.29 -9.96
C ARG A 31 19.56 -9.22 -10.36
N VAL A 32 19.97 -7.95 -10.35
CA VAL A 32 19.38 -6.97 -11.27
C VAL A 32 19.38 -7.68 -12.63
N ARG A 33 18.21 -8.03 -13.13
CA ARG A 33 18.09 -8.76 -14.39
C ARG A 33 18.60 -7.84 -15.49
N THR A 34 19.84 -8.02 -15.93
CA THR A 34 20.52 -7.22 -16.97
C THR A 34 19.99 -7.55 -18.37
N GLY A 35 18.70 -7.78 -18.51
CA GLY A 35 18.02 -8.12 -19.77
C GLY A 35 16.69 -8.84 -19.52
N GLY A 36 15.86 -8.97 -20.57
CA GLY A 36 14.53 -9.57 -20.52
C GLY A 36 13.44 -8.59 -20.04
N ALA A 37 12.22 -9.08 -19.85
CA ALA A 37 11.10 -8.30 -19.34
C ALA A 37 11.32 -7.84 -17.90
N LEU A 38 10.81 -6.66 -17.53
CA LEU A 38 10.66 -6.24 -16.14
C LEU A 38 9.43 -6.94 -15.54
N VAL A 39 9.52 -7.40 -14.31
CA VAL A 39 8.44 -8.09 -13.61
C VAL A 39 7.82 -7.18 -12.57
N LEU A 40 6.50 -6.93 -12.70
CA LEU A 40 5.67 -6.21 -11.75
C LEU A 40 4.76 -7.20 -11.01
N ALA A 41 4.85 -7.27 -9.69
CA ALA A 41 3.88 -7.98 -8.84
C ALA A 41 2.71 -7.06 -8.47
N VAL A 42 1.47 -7.57 -8.57
CA VAL A 42 0.23 -6.87 -8.24
C VAL A 42 -0.78 -7.82 -7.60
N THR A 43 -1.78 -7.31 -6.86
CA THR A 43 -2.90 -8.14 -6.37
C THR A 43 -3.97 -8.35 -7.43
N GLY A 44 -4.14 -7.39 -8.35
CA GLY A 44 -5.08 -7.50 -9.46
C GLY A 44 -6.55 -7.27 -9.13
N ASP A 45 -6.86 -6.84 -7.90
CA ASP A 45 -8.23 -6.60 -7.41
C ASP A 45 -8.43 -5.25 -6.71
N SER A 46 -7.51 -4.31 -6.90
CA SER A 46 -7.52 -2.98 -6.25
C SER A 46 -7.73 -1.83 -7.24
N PRO A 47 -8.92 -1.70 -7.89
CA PRO A 47 -9.20 -0.58 -8.78
C PRO A 47 -9.24 0.74 -8.01
N PRO A 48 -8.77 1.86 -8.59
CA PRO A 48 -8.30 2.04 -9.97
C PRO A 48 -6.82 1.72 -10.19
N TYR A 49 -6.12 1.21 -9.18
CA TYR A 49 -4.66 1.02 -9.18
C TYR A 49 -4.26 -0.21 -9.99
N THR A 50 -4.76 -1.39 -9.60
CA THR A 50 -4.57 -2.66 -10.32
C THR A 50 -5.85 -3.48 -10.29
N TYR A 51 -6.29 -3.97 -11.44
CA TYR A 51 -7.48 -4.82 -11.57
C TYR A 51 -7.40 -5.63 -12.87
N ALA A 52 -8.25 -6.65 -12.99
CA ALA A 52 -8.37 -7.40 -14.22
C ALA A 52 -9.36 -6.72 -15.18
N ASP A 53 -9.01 -6.58 -16.45
CA ASP A 53 -9.93 -6.16 -17.51
C ASP A 53 -10.94 -7.27 -17.89
N ALA A 54 -11.77 -7.01 -18.90
CA ALA A 54 -12.78 -7.95 -19.35
C ALA A 54 -12.19 -9.29 -19.88
N ASP A 55 -10.94 -9.27 -20.32
CA ASP A 55 -10.20 -10.43 -20.81
C ASP A 55 -9.38 -11.11 -19.70
N GLY A 56 -9.47 -10.62 -18.46
CA GLY A 56 -8.73 -11.11 -17.29
C GLY A 56 -7.27 -10.65 -17.26
N LYS A 57 -6.88 -9.65 -18.06
CA LYS A 57 -5.51 -9.12 -18.05
C LYS A 57 -5.35 -8.03 -16.98
N PRO A 58 -4.23 -8.05 -16.23
CA PRO A 58 -3.94 -6.99 -15.28
C PRO A 58 -3.80 -5.61 -15.96
N CYS A 59 -4.54 -4.64 -15.48
CA CYS A 59 -4.54 -3.26 -15.93
C CYS A 59 -4.69 -2.28 -14.75
N GLY A 60 -4.73 -0.99 -15.02
CA GLY A 60 -4.88 0.06 -14.00
C GLY A 60 -3.69 1.01 -13.95
N MET A 61 -3.79 2.00 -13.06
CA MET A 61 -2.83 3.11 -13.00
C MET A 61 -1.39 2.63 -12.77
N ASP A 62 -1.18 1.68 -11.88
CA ASP A 62 0.14 1.15 -11.55
C ASP A 62 0.76 0.40 -12.72
N VAL A 63 -0.05 -0.41 -13.42
CA VAL A 63 0.38 -1.17 -14.61
C VAL A 63 0.76 -0.21 -15.74
N ASP A 64 0.01 0.88 -15.93
CA ASP A 64 0.30 1.89 -16.97
C ASP A 64 1.61 2.63 -16.68
N ILE A 65 1.86 3.01 -15.43
CA ILE A 65 3.11 3.67 -15.01
C ILE A 65 4.30 2.71 -15.20
N ALA A 66 4.15 1.46 -14.74
CA ALA A 66 5.21 0.45 -14.89
C ALA A 66 5.51 0.15 -16.36
N ARG A 67 4.48 0.07 -17.22
CA ARG A 67 4.65 -0.13 -18.67
C ARG A 67 5.39 1.04 -19.32
N ALA A 68 5.04 2.27 -18.94
CA ALA A 68 5.74 3.46 -19.44
C ALA A 68 7.21 3.48 -19.00
N ALA A 69 7.52 3.08 -17.76
CA ALA A 69 8.89 2.98 -17.28
C ALA A 69 9.67 1.88 -18.00
N ALA A 70 9.07 0.70 -18.22
CA ALA A 70 9.69 -0.38 -18.97
C ALA A 70 10.03 0.05 -20.41
N ALA A 71 9.11 0.74 -21.08
CA ALA A 71 9.33 1.27 -22.44
C ALA A 71 10.50 2.27 -22.48
N LYS A 72 10.64 3.14 -21.46
CA LYS A 72 11.79 4.07 -21.35
C LYS A 72 13.13 3.33 -21.21
N MET A 73 13.12 2.14 -20.64
CA MET A 73 14.30 1.28 -20.51
C MET A 73 14.52 0.34 -21.71
N GLY A 74 13.65 0.40 -22.74
CA GLY A 74 13.70 -0.51 -23.89
C GLY A 74 13.39 -1.96 -23.53
N ARG A 75 12.59 -2.18 -22.46
CA ARG A 75 12.23 -3.50 -21.95
C ARG A 75 10.71 -3.73 -22.01
N GLU A 76 10.31 -4.97 -22.08
CA GLU A 76 8.90 -5.38 -21.92
C GLU A 76 8.50 -5.43 -20.46
N LEU A 77 7.19 -5.42 -20.17
CA LEU A 77 6.62 -5.59 -18.84
C LEU A 77 5.87 -6.93 -18.77
N GLU A 78 6.27 -7.77 -17.84
CA GLU A 78 5.51 -8.92 -17.35
C GLU A 78 4.77 -8.51 -16.07
N VAL A 79 3.48 -8.84 -15.96
CA VAL A 79 2.69 -8.59 -14.75
C VAL A 79 2.34 -9.93 -14.11
N ARG A 80 2.67 -10.06 -12.82
CA ARG A 80 2.41 -11.26 -12.02
C ARG A 80 1.39 -10.92 -10.92
N VAL A 81 0.28 -11.64 -10.89
CA VAL A 81 -0.70 -11.53 -9.80
C VAL A 81 -0.24 -12.40 -8.63
N VAL A 82 -0.23 -11.84 -7.43
CA VAL A 82 0.25 -12.46 -6.19
C VAL A 82 -0.66 -12.08 -5.02
N ASP A 83 -0.53 -12.76 -3.90
CA ASP A 83 -1.22 -12.40 -2.67
C ASP A 83 -0.65 -11.10 -2.06
N PRO A 84 -1.46 -10.30 -1.33
CA PRO A 84 -1.03 -9.01 -0.76
C PRO A 84 0.23 -9.08 0.11
N GLU A 85 0.37 -10.13 0.91
CA GLU A 85 1.53 -10.35 1.77
C GLU A 85 2.85 -10.62 1.03
N GLU A 86 2.79 -11.01 -0.23
CA GLU A 86 3.97 -11.32 -1.06
C GLU A 86 4.59 -10.08 -1.73
N LEU A 87 3.82 -9.00 -1.91
CA LEU A 87 4.23 -7.81 -2.68
C LEU A 87 5.59 -7.25 -2.22
N ILE A 88 5.74 -6.94 -0.94
CA ILE A 88 6.98 -6.36 -0.40
C ILE A 88 8.10 -7.39 -0.29
N PRO A 89 7.88 -8.63 0.20
CA PRO A 89 8.89 -9.67 0.20
C PRO A 89 9.50 -9.97 -1.17
N LEU A 90 8.69 -10.11 -2.22
CA LEU A 90 9.15 -10.39 -3.58
C LEU A 90 9.99 -9.23 -4.16
N ALA A 91 9.55 -7.96 -3.95
CA ALA A 91 10.33 -6.79 -4.36
C ALA A 91 11.64 -6.67 -3.55
N LYS A 92 11.61 -6.97 -2.24
CA LYS A 92 12.79 -6.95 -1.38
C LYS A 92 13.83 -7.98 -1.80
N SER A 93 13.42 -9.21 -2.13
CA SER A 93 14.33 -10.28 -2.55
C SER A 93 14.88 -10.09 -3.97
N GLY A 94 14.26 -9.21 -4.80
CA GLY A 94 14.59 -9.06 -6.20
C GLY A 94 14.04 -10.19 -7.08
N GLU A 95 13.12 -11.01 -6.56
CA GLU A 95 12.41 -12.01 -7.36
C GLU A 95 11.47 -11.36 -8.37
N VAL A 96 10.92 -10.19 -8.04
CA VAL A 96 10.30 -9.25 -8.96
C VAL A 96 11.07 -7.92 -8.95
N ASP A 97 11.02 -7.18 -10.05
CA ASP A 97 11.68 -5.87 -10.16
C ASP A 97 10.87 -4.78 -9.44
N MET A 98 9.53 -4.90 -9.46
CA MET A 98 8.57 -3.93 -8.92
C MET A 98 7.41 -4.64 -8.23
N ALA A 99 6.79 -3.94 -7.26
CA ALA A 99 5.50 -4.31 -6.68
C ALA A 99 4.59 -3.09 -6.54
N ALA A 100 3.32 -3.27 -6.84
CA ALA A 100 2.30 -2.21 -6.76
C ALA A 100 0.92 -2.82 -6.42
N SER A 101 -0.04 -2.04 -6.11
CA SER A 101 -1.48 -2.19 -5.89
C SER A 101 -1.95 -1.12 -4.91
N GLY A 102 -1.77 0.15 -5.29
CA GLY A 102 -2.04 1.26 -4.37
C GLY A 102 -1.14 1.21 -3.13
N LEU A 103 0.14 0.88 -3.28
CA LEU A 103 1.04 0.70 -2.13
C LEU A 103 1.38 2.03 -1.47
N SER A 104 0.99 2.19 -0.20
CA SER A 104 1.38 3.33 0.63
C SER A 104 2.88 3.33 0.89
N ILE A 105 3.50 4.49 0.70
CA ILE A 105 4.90 4.73 1.06
C ILE A 105 4.97 4.91 2.58
N THR A 106 5.44 3.89 3.29
CA THR A 106 5.57 3.92 4.76
C THR A 106 7.02 3.78 5.20
N PRO A 107 7.39 4.34 6.38
CA PRO A 107 8.74 4.18 6.91
C PRO A 107 9.18 2.71 7.02
N GLY A 108 8.28 1.82 7.45
CA GLY A 108 8.57 0.38 7.55
C GLY A 108 8.90 -0.26 6.20
N ARG A 109 8.15 0.07 5.14
CA ARG A 109 8.42 -0.44 3.79
C ARG A 109 9.71 0.12 3.21
N LEU A 110 10.02 1.40 3.47
CA LEU A 110 11.27 2.04 3.04
C LEU A 110 12.53 1.40 3.65
N CYS A 111 12.42 0.72 4.79
CA CYS A 111 13.52 -0.08 5.32
C CYS A 111 13.86 -1.29 4.42
N SER A 112 12.90 -1.82 3.68
CA SER A 112 13.03 -3.05 2.89
C SER A 112 13.19 -2.82 1.39
N VAL A 113 12.48 -1.85 0.83
CA VAL A 113 12.43 -1.54 -0.61
C VAL A 113 12.60 -0.03 -0.83
N ASP A 114 12.95 0.36 -2.06
CA ASP A 114 12.80 1.74 -2.51
C ASP A 114 11.41 1.96 -3.09
N PHE A 115 11.01 3.22 -3.24
CA PHE A 115 9.77 3.61 -3.90
C PHE A 115 10.03 4.64 -4.98
N SER A 116 9.19 4.64 -6.01
CA SER A 116 9.07 5.79 -6.91
C SER A 116 8.68 7.05 -6.13
N ILE A 117 8.73 8.22 -6.76
CA ILE A 117 8.00 9.38 -6.26
C ILE A 117 6.50 9.02 -6.15
N PRO A 118 5.73 9.68 -5.25
CA PRO A 118 4.29 9.46 -5.16
C PRO A 118 3.61 9.82 -6.48
N TYR A 119 2.74 8.94 -6.98
CA TYR A 119 1.94 9.20 -8.17
C TYR A 119 0.51 9.66 -7.84
N THR A 120 0.05 9.45 -6.61
CA THR A 120 -1.25 9.92 -6.10
C THR A 120 -1.25 10.00 -4.58
N GLU A 121 -2.25 10.69 -4.05
CA GLU A 121 -2.61 10.67 -2.63
C GLU A 121 -4.02 10.08 -2.50
N ASP A 122 -4.19 9.19 -1.54
CA ASP A 122 -5.48 8.62 -1.13
C ASP A 122 -5.45 8.39 0.38
N GLY A 123 -6.15 7.40 0.88
CA GLY A 123 -6.11 7.01 2.28
C GLY A 123 -7.31 6.18 2.69
N GLY A 124 -7.26 5.69 3.93
CA GLY A 124 -8.29 4.84 4.49
C GLY A 124 -9.62 5.57 4.68
N ALA A 125 -10.69 4.89 4.30
CA ALA A 125 -12.08 5.24 4.57
C ALA A 125 -12.86 3.97 4.90
N PHE A 126 -14.10 4.11 5.37
CA PHE A 126 -14.99 2.97 5.59
C PHE A 126 -16.02 2.88 4.46
N LEU A 127 -16.21 1.67 3.93
CA LEU A 127 -17.36 1.26 3.15
C LEU A 127 -18.36 0.57 4.08
N TYR A 128 -19.64 0.91 3.98
CA TYR A 128 -20.71 0.37 4.83
C TYR A 128 -22.04 0.36 4.09
N ARG A 129 -23.05 -0.36 4.61
CA ARG A 129 -24.39 -0.38 4.01
C ARG A 129 -25.08 0.96 4.17
N ALA A 130 -25.61 1.51 3.06
CA ALA A 130 -26.34 2.76 3.07
C ALA A 130 -27.56 2.70 3.99
N GLY A 131 -27.77 3.75 4.76
CA GLY A 131 -28.86 3.80 5.76
C GLY A 131 -28.53 3.22 7.14
N GLU A 132 -27.39 2.56 7.29
CA GLU A 132 -26.90 2.11 8.60
C GLU A 132 -26.07 3.20 9.30
N ARG A 133 -25.68 2.91 10.56
CA ARG A 133 -24.84 3.82 11.33
C ARG A 133 -23.50 4.02 10.64
N VAL A 134 -23.12 5.28 10.44
CA VAL A 134 -21.82 5.63 9.83
C VAL A 134 -20.67 5.14 10.72
N PRO A 135 -19.79 4.25 10.22
CA PRO A 135 -18.65 3.78 10.98
C PRO A 135 -17.62 4.91 11.19
N THR A 136 -16.97 4.86 12.35
CA THR A 136 -15.86 5.76 12.69
C THR A 136 -14.81 4.95 13.43
N MET A 137 -13.59 5.46 13.56
CA MET A 137 -12.56 4.79 14.37
C MET A 137 -12.97 4.60 15.83
N ILE A 138 -13.82 5.49 16.38
CA ILE A 138 -14.31 5.40 17.78
C ILE A 138 -15.17 4.16 18.01
N VAL A 139 -15.95 3.73 17.01
CA VAL A 139 -16.83 2.56 17.12
C VAL A 139 -16.27 1.31 16.46
N ALA A 140 -15.12 1.42 15.79
CA ALA A 140 -14.54 0.33 15.00
C ALA A 140 -14.22 -0.93 15.86
N GLU A 141 -13.85 -0.75 17.14
CA GLU A 141 -13.62 -1.86 18.09
C GLU A 141 -14.90 -2.63 18.45
N SER A 142 -16.07 -2.01 18.30
CA SER A 142 -17.37 -2.60 18.70
C SER A 142 -18.20 -3.16 17.54
N ILE A 143 -17.66 -3.10 16.32
CA ILE A 143 -18.29 -3.62 15.11
C ILE A 143 -17.33 -4.54 14.36
N ARG A 144 -17.87 -5.37 13.46
CA ARG A 144 -17.04 -6.26 12.61
C ARG A 144 -16.48 -5.44 11.43
N VAL A 145 -15.23 -5.02 11.54
CA VAL A 145 -14.53 -4.29 10.48
C VAL A 145 -13.70 -5.25 9.65
N ALA A 146 -13.91 -5.27 8.34
CA ALA A 146 -13.08 -5.97 7.37
C ALA A 146 -11.90 -5.11 6.92
N THR A 147 -10.81 -5.75 6.52
CA THR A 147 -9.69 -5.13 5.81
C THR A 147 -8.95 -6.17 4.96
N ILE A 148 -8.02 -5.71 4.11
CA ILE A 148 -7.14 -6.61 3.36
C ILE A 148 -5.86 -6.85 4.19
N GLU A 149 -5.52 -8.12 4.39
CA GLU A 149 -4.38 -8.53 5.21
C GLU A 149 -3.06 -7.97 4.67
N SER A 150 -2.11 -7.71 5.57
CA SER A 150 -0.75 -7.22 5.26
C SER A 150 -0.67 -5.86 4.54
N MET A 151 -1.81 -5.17 4.35
CA MET A 151 -1.84 -3.80 3.83
C MET A 151 -1.71 -2.75 4.96
N SER A 152 -1.43 -1.50 4.59
CA SER A 152 -1.30 -0.39 5.56
C SER A 152 -2.54 -0.24 6.46
N HIS A 153 -3.71 -0.53 5.93
CA HIS A 153 -5.00 -0.46 6.61
C HIS A 153 -5.13 -1.49 7.74
N ASP A 154 -4.65 -2.72 7.54
CA ASP A 154 -4.60 -3.75 8.58
C ASP A 154 -3.72 -3.31 9.75
N PHE A 155 -2.50 -2.85 9.46
CA PHE A 155 -1.59 -2.32 10.48
C PHE A 155 -2.16 -1.09 11.19
N TYR A 156 -2.86 -0.20 10.45
CA TYR A 156 -3.51 0.96 11.03
C TYR A 156 -4.60 0.57 12.03
N LEU A 157 -5.55 -0.29 11.64
CA LEU A 157 -6.63 -0.78 12.50
C LEU A 157 -6.07 -1.47 13.75
N THR A 158 -5.15 -2.43 13.56
CA THR A 158 -4.55 -3.20 14.67
C THR A 158 -3.82 -2.28 15.66
N ARG A 159 -3.09 -1.28 15.17
CA ARG A 159 -2.39 -0.30 16.02
C ARG A 159 -3.36 0.57 16.83
N HIS A 160 -4.59 0.76 16.35
CA HIS A 160 -5.64 1.53 17.04
C HIS A 160 -6.61 0.64 17.81
N GLY A 161 -6.22 -0.59 18.16
CA GLY A 161 -6.99 -1.49 19.03
C GLY A 161 -8.11 -2.25 18.33
N VAL A 162 -8.29 -2.13 17.03
CA VAL A 162 -9.28 -2.87 16.25
C VAL A 162 -8.67 -4.21 15.83
N ASP A 163 -9.38 -5.32 16.08
CA ASP A 163 -9.05 -6.64 15.52
C ASP A 163 -9.92 -6.90 14.28
N PRO A 164 -9.41 -6.62 13.04
CA PRO A 164 -10.24 -6.71 11.85
C PRO A 164 -10.39 -8.14 11.35
N VAL A 165 -11.49 -8.38 10.64
CA VAL A 165 -11.66 -9.56 9.80
C VAL A 165 -10.81 -9.38 8.55
N ARG A 166 -9.78 -10.22 8.39
CA ARG A 166 -8.79 -10.11 7.30
C ARG A 166 -9.24 -10.90 6.08
N TYR A 167 -9.17 -10.26 4.93
CA TYR A 167 -9.47 -10.83 3.61
C TYR A 167 -8.23 -10.76 2.73
N ARG A 168 -8.14 -11.66 1.75
CA ARG A 168 -7.14 -11.62 0.68
C ARG A 168 -7.64 -10.92 -0.58
N SER A 169 -8.97 -10.91 -0.77
CA SER A 169 -9.64 -10.29 -1.92
C SER A 169 -10.52 -9.12 -1.48
N LEU A 170 -10.38 -8.00 -2.18
CA LEU A 170 -11.22 -6.82 -1.98
C LEU A 170 -12.67 -7.09 -2.36
N ASP A 171 -12.91 -7.84 -3.43
CA ASP A 171 -14.27 -8.18 -3.89
C ASP A 171 -15.02 -9.05 -2.87
N GLU A 172 -14.33 -10.00 -2.23
CA GLU A 172 -14.92 -10.82 -1.15
C GLU A 172 -15.28 -9.95 0.07
N ALA A 173 -14.39 -9.05 0.48
CA ALA A 173 -14.65 -8.13 1.59
C ALA A 173 -15.85 -7.22 1.30
N ILE A 174 -15.95 -6.65 0.09
CA ILE A 174 -17.10 -5.83 -0.34
C ILE A 174 -18.40 -6.63 -0.30
N LYS A 175 -18.39 -7.86 -0.83
CA LYS A 175 -19.55 -8.75 -0.81
C LYS A 175 -20.02 -9.06 0.61
N ASP A 176 -19.10 -9.26 1.54
CA ASP A 176 -19.42 -9.54 2.93
C ASP A 176 -19.97 -8.31 3.67
N VAL A 177 -19.61 -7.08 3.26
CA VAL A 177 -20.30 -5.85 3.69
C VAL A 177 -21.72 -5.82 3.13
N GLU A 178 -21.91 -6.08 1.82
CA GLU A 178 -23.26 -6.07 1.19
C GLU A 178 -24.23 -7.07 1.84
N THR A 179 -23.74 -8.25 2.22
CA THR A 179 -24.55 -9.32 2.83
C THR A 179 -24.71 -9.17 4.35
N GLY A 180 -24.02 -8.23 4.98
CA GLY A 180 -24.08 -8.01 6.43
C GLY A 180 -23.26 -9.01 7.25
N LYS A 181 -22.38 -9.78 6.65
CA LYS A 181 -21.46 -10.67 7.35
C LYS A 181 -20.41 -9.88 8.14
N VAL A 182 -20.00 -8.73 7.62
CA VAL A 182 -19.25 -7.68 8.31
C VAL A 182 -20.01 -6.36 8.25
N ASP A 183 -19.71 -5.44 9.17
CA ASP A 183 -20.45 -4.19 9.31
C ASP A 183 -19.86 -3.08 8.47
N ALA A 184 -18.53 -3.09 8.29
CA ALA A 184 -17.80 -2.14 7.45
C ALA A 184 -16.52 -2.77 6.88
N LEU A 185 -16.01 -2.18 5.79
CA LEU A 185 -14.68 -2.45 5.25
C LEU A 185 -13.85 -1.16 5.32
N TYR A 186 -12.66 -1.24 5.91
CA TYR A 186 -11.69 -0.14 5.94
C TYR A 186 -10.60 -0.38 4.90
N TYR A 187 -10.55 0.49 3.89
CA TYR A 187 -9.63 0.37 2.75
C TYR A 187 -9.43 1.71 2.04
N ASP A 188 -8.69 1.73 0.92
CA ASP A 188 -8.44 2.91 0.10
C ASP A 188 -9.74 3.53 -0.42
N LYS A 189 -9.93 4.83 -0.16
CA LYS A 189 -11.18 5.52 -0.49
C LYS A 189 -11.52 5.45 -1.97
N SER A 190 -10.56 5.60 -2.86
CA SER A 190 -10.81 5.55 -4.31
C SER A 190 -11.39 4.20 -4.74
N SER A 191 -10.87 3.08 -4.22
CA SER A 191 -11.41 1.74 -4.47
C SER A 191 -12.81 1.59 -3.90
N LEU A 192 -13.05 2.10 -2.68
CA LEU A 192 -14.35 2.02 -2.02
C LEU A 192 -15.42 2.87 -2.73
N VAL A 193 -15.05 4.03 -3.27
CA VAL A 193 -15.97 4.87 -4.06
C VAL A 193 -16.43 4.13 -5.31
N LEU A 194 -15.53 3.48 -6.03
CA LEU A 194 -15.89 2.66 -7.19
C LEU A 194 -16.84 1.50 -6.82
N ALA A 195 -16.60 0.86 -5.67
CA ALA A 195 -17.49 -0.19 -5.15
C ALA A 195 -18.87 0.36 -4.81
N ALA A 196 -18.95 1.52 -4.14
CA ALA A 196 -20.20 2.17 -3.79
C ALA A 196 -21.01 2.57 -5.04
N GLU A 197 -20.37 3.13 -6.07
CA GLU A 197 -21.01 3.45 -7.35
C GLU A 197 -21.61 2.21 -8.02
N ARG A 198 -20.87 1.10 -8.08
CA ARG A 198 -21.33 -0.19 -8.63
C ARG A 198 -22.50 -0.79 -7.82
N SER A 199 -22.59 -0.47 -6.54
CA SER A 199 -23.64 -0.99 -5.64
C SER A 199 -25.04 -0.42 -5.92
N LYS A 200 -25.16 0.59 -6.77
CA LYS A 200 -26.44 1.27 -7.06
C LYS A 200 -27.14 1.82 -5.81
N GLY A 201 -26.37 2.44 -4.92
CA GLY A 201 -26.87 3.07 -3.70
C GLY A 201 -27.04 2.13 -2.50
N ARG A 202 -26.63 0.86 -2.59
CA ARG A 202 -26.66 -0.05 -1.43
C ARG A 202 -25.53 0.20 -0.45
N LEU A 203 -24.41 0.71 -0.92
CA LEU A 203 -23.21 1.00 -0.11
C LEU A 203 -22.93 2.50 -0.10
N ALA A 204 -22.28 2.96 0.97
CA ALA A 204 -21.84 4.34 1.16
C ALA A 204 -20.38 4.35 1.67
N VAL A 205 -19.68 5.45 1.43
CA VAL A 205 -18.27 5.64 1.84
C VAL A 205 -18.16 6.86 2.74
N THR A 206 -17.37 6.73 3.81
CA THR A 206 -17.09 7.86 4.72
C THR A 206 -16.10 8.85 4.09
N PRO A 207 -15.94 10.06 4.66
CA PRO A 207 -14.75 10.87 4.43
C PRO A 207 -13.46 10.09 4.75
N LEU A 208 -12.32 10.59 4.26
CA LEU A 208 -11.00 10.04 4.60
C LEU A 208 -10.76 10.05 6.11
N VAL A 209 -10.25 8.94 6.62
CA VAL A 209 -9.75 8.78 8.00
C VAL A 209 -8.25 9.04 8.05
N THR A 210 -7.51 8.53 7.06
CA THR A 210 -6.07 8.77 6.88
C THR A 210 -5.78 9.44 5.55
N ARG A 211 -4.54 9.95 5.40
CA ARG A 211 -4.00 10.41 4.12
C ARG A 211 -2.67 9.72 3.88
N GLU A 212 -2.52 9.11 2.73
CA GLU A 212 -1.39 8.29 2.37
C GLU A 212 -0.90 8.66 0.96
N ARG A 213 0.39 8.54 0.73
CA ARG A 213 1.00 8.74 -0.59
C ARG A 213 1.34 7.37 -1.16
N PHE A 214 0.91 7.13 -2.41
CA PHE A 214 1.12 5.85 -3.08
C PHE A 214 2.27 5.94 -4.07
N GLY A 215 3.05 4.86 -4.12
CA GLY A 215 4.19 4.71 -5.00
C GLY A 215 4.36 3.26 -5.43
N ILE A 216 5.20 3.05 -6.43
CA ILE A 216 5.59 1.72 -6.89
C ILE A 216 6.84 1.31 -6.13
N ALA A 217 6.80 0.19 -5.42
CA ALA A 217 7.95 -0.37 -4.72
C ALA A 217 8.94 -0.98 -5.71
N VAL A 218 10.24 -0.78 -5.47
CA VAL A 218 11.34 -1.23 -6.33
C VAL A 218 12.39 -1.91 -5.47
N HIS A 219 13.03 -2.95 -5.99
CA HIS A 219 14.19 -3.54 -5.34
C HIS A 219 15.31 -2.52 -5.15
N LYS A 220 15.89 -2.43 -3.94
CA LYS A 220 16.89 -1.41 -3.58
C LYS A 220 18.15 -1.38 -4.46
N GLY A 221 18.47 -2.46 -5.11
CA GLY A 221 19.62 -2.53 -6.03
C GLY A 221 19.33 -2.04 -7.45
N PHE A 222 18.19 -1.36 -7.72
CA PHE A 222 17.78 -0.99 -9.07
C PHE A 222 17.42 0.50 -9.25
N PRO A 223 18.38 1.42 -9.04
CA PRO A 223 18.13 2.87 -9.11
C PRO A 223 17.71 3.35 -10.50
N GLU A 224 18.14 2.69 -11.58
CA GLU A 224 17.75 3.04 -12.95
C GLU A 224 16.27 2.81 -13.19
N LEU A 225 15.70 1.73 -12.67
CA LEU A 225 14.27 1.47 -12.73
C LEU A 225 13.48 2.50 -11.94
N LYS A 226 13.95 2.83 -10.73
CA LYS A 226 13.34 3.91 -9.94
C LYS A 226 13.31 5.22 -10.72
N ALA A 227 14.42 5.61 -11.34
CA ALA A 227 14.50 6.84 -12.16
C ALA A 227 13.53 6.80 -13.36
N ALA A 228 13.38 5.64 -14.02
CA ALA A 228 12.46 5.47 -15.13
C ALA A 228 10.99 5.58 -14.68
N LEU A 229 10.63 5.02 -13.50
CA LEU A 229 9.31 5.18 -12.89
C LEU A 229 9.02 6.63 -12.54
N ASP A 230 9.98 7.33 -11.89
CA ASP A 230 9.83 8.73 -11.51
C ASP A 230 9.59 9.59 -12.77
N ALA A 231 10.32 9.36 -13.86
CA ALA A 231 10.11 10.05 -15.12
C ALA A 231 8.74 9.74 -15.75
N ALA A 232 8.28 8.49 -15.70
CA ALA A 232 6.97 8.10 -16.21
C ALA A 232 5.82 8.77 -15.43
N ILE A 233 5.97 8.90 -14.10
CA ILE A 233 4.99 9.58 -13.24
C ILE A 233 4.92 11.08 -13.57
N VAL A 234 6.07 11.75 -13.71
CA VAL A 234 6.12 13.19 -14.07
C VAL A 234 5.46 13.44 -15.42
N GLU A 235 5.75 12.61 -16.45
CA GLU A 235 5.13 12.74 -17.76
C GLU A 235 3.62 12.49 -17.76
N ARG A 236 3.14 11.54 -16.94
CA ARG A 236 1.72 11.30 -16.76
C ARG A 236 1.02 12.51 -16.15
N ALA A 237 1.59 13.09 -15.08
CA ALA A 237 1.02 14.28 -14.43
C ALA A 237 0.96 15.50 -15.37
N ALA A 238 1.90 15.64 -16.29
CA ALA A 238 1.91 16.74 -17.27
C ALA A 238 0.82 16.62 -18.37
N LYS A 239 0.16 15.46 -18.49
CA LYS A 239 -0.90 15.20 -19.51
C LYS A 239 -2.31 15.28 -18.93
N GLN A 240 -2.44 15.43 -17.62
CA GLN A 240 -3.73 15.61 -16.91
C GLN A 240 -4.04 17.09 -16.68
#